data_003b6a2f202c085c65844e19c69fc303
#
_entry.id   003b6a2f202c085c65844e19c69fc303
#
_cell.length_a   1.000
_cell.length_b   1.000
_cell.length_c   1.000
_cell.angle_alpha   90.00
_cell.angle_beta   90.00
_cell.angle_gamma   90.00
#
_symmetry.space_group_name_H-M   'P 1'
#
loop_
_entity.id
_entity.type
_entity.pdbx_description
1 polymer ?
#
loop_
_entity_poly.entity_id
_entity_poly.type
_entity_poly.pdbx_seq_one_letter_code
_entity_poly.pdbx_strand_id
1 'polypeptide(L)'
;MARSSWTSARSISEVLDLGLLYTMLRKMLSSLETFSLGDLHHFKDRLDILIKRKTYAEKTALDKRGSHRARVKIMGTAEIEREREFFDQTHKINIHEMSTNGLVLTIPATVIQGDILIASFRLPSNGERKVVDCQVMRVKEIVSNGNTTYEVAARAVDKNEVKAYRNMLKNRGK
;
A
#
# COMPACT_ATOMS: atom_id res chain seq x y z
N MET A 1 -28.75 -9.97 -29.91
CA MET A 1 -27.60 -10.78 -29.51
C MET A 1 -26.33 -10.21 -30.15
N ALA A 2 -25.54 -9.45 -29.41
CA ALA A 2 -24.26 -8.94 -29.86
C ALA A 2 -23.21 -9.36 -28.85
N ARG A 3 -22.31 -10.29 -29.23
CA ARG A 3 -21.15 -10.70 -28.43
C ARG A 3 -20.06 -9.67 -28.64
N SER A 4 -19.77 -8.88 -27.61
CA SER A 4 -18.58 -8.02 -27.58
C SER A 4 -17.36 -8.85 -27.23
N SER A 5 -16.50 -9.11 -28.21
CA SER A 5 -15.18 -9.70 -28.07
C SER A 5 -14.24 -8.63 -27.48
N TRP A 6 -13.93 -8.73 -26.20
CA TRP A 6 -12.82 -8.00 -25.58
C TRP A 6 -11.52 -8.78 -25.83
N THR A 7 -10.88 -8.55 -26.96
CA THR A 7 -9.47 -8.89 -27.15
C THR A 7 -8.64 -7.78 -26.53
N SER A 8 -8.05 -8.05 -25.36
CA SER A 8 -7.04 -7.21 -24.72
C SER A 8 -5.85 -7.07 -25.69
N ALA A 9 -5.72 -5.93 -26.33
CA ALA A 9 -4.55 -5.56 -27.10
C ALA A 9 -3.39 -5.33 -26.12
N ARG A 10 -2.54 -6.35 -25.93
CA ARG A 10 -1.22 -6.13 -25.30
C ARG A 10 -0.47 -5.11 -26.13
N SER A 11 0.10 -4.11 -25.46
CA SER A 11 0.88 -3.05 -26.11
C SER A 11 1.99 -3.68 -26.96
N ILE A 12 2.19 -3.16 -28.19
CA ILE A 12 3.25 -3.62 -29.12
C ILE A 12 4.63 -3.54 -28.46
N SER A 13 4.84 -2.61 -27.52
CA SER A 13 6.07 -2.50 -26.72
C SER A 13 6.32 -3.72 -25.82
N GLU A 14 5.28 -4.27 -25.16
CA GLU A 14 5.42 -5.47 -24.32
C GLU A 14 5.79 -6.72 -25.15
N VAL A 15 5.28 -6.83 -26.36
CA VAL A 15 5.59 -7.95 -27.26
C VAL A 15 7.02 -7.83 -27.80
N LEU A 16 7.48 -6.61 -28.08
CA LEU A 16 8.87 -6.36 -28.53
C LEU A 16 9.88 -6.64 -27.39
N ASP A 17 9.56 -6.24 -26.15
CA ASP A 17 10.39 -6.51 -24.97
C ASP A 17 10.53 -8.01 -24.69
N LEU A 18 9.43 -8.77 -24.81
CA LEU A 18 9.45 -10.23 -24.65
C LEU A 18 10.29 -10.91 -25.74
N GLY A 19 10.22 -10.44 -26.98
CA GLY A 19 11.02 -10.97 -28.11
C GLY A 19 12.52 -10.73 -27.91
N LEU A 20 12.88 -9.53 -27.44
CA LEU A 20 14.27 -9.17 -27.12
C LEU A 20 14.82 -10.03 -25.97
N LEU A 21 14.03 -10.18 -24.91
CA LEU A 21 14.37 -11.00 -23.75
C LEU A 21 14.58 -12.47 -24.14
N TYR A 22 13.68 -13.03 -24.97
CA TYR A 22 13.80 -14.38 -25.47
C TYR A 22 15.08 -14.60 -26.31
N THR A 23 15.40 -13.62 -27.16
CA THR A 23 16.61 -13.65 -27.99
C THR A 23 17.88 -13.59 -27.15
N MET A 24 17.91 -12.77 -26.13
CA MET A 24 19.01 -12.69 -25.17
C MET A 24 19.18 -13.98 -24.37
N LEU A 25 18.08 -14.55 -23.85
CA LEU A 25 18.12 -15.83 -23.14
C LEU A 25 18.65 -16.97 -24.01
N ARG A 26 18.21 -17.03 -25.27
CA ARG A 26 18.67 -18.05 -26.22
C ARG A 26 20.17 -17.91 -26.50
N LYS A 27 20.70 -16.72 -26.69
CA LYS A 27 22.12 -16.44 -26.81
C LYS A 27 22.93 -16.85 -25.59
N MET A 28 22.41 -16.54 -24.40
CA MET A 28 23.05 -16.95 -23.15
C MET A 28 23.08 -18.48 -23.00
N LEU A 29 21.99 -19.18 -23.31
CA LEU A 29 21.94 -20.63 -23.24
C LEU A 29 22.93 -21.27 -24.24
N SER A 30 23.01 -20.80 -25.49
CA SER A 30 23.97 -21.32 -26.46
C SER A 30 25.43 -21.04 -26.06
N SER A 31 25.72 -19.94 -25.36
CA SER A 31 27.07 -19.71 -24.82
C SER A 31 27.42 -20.62 -23.65
N LEU A 32 26.43 -21.03 -22.84
CA LEU A 32 26.65 -21.99 -21.75
C LEU A 32 27.02 -23.40 -22.25
N GLU A 33 26.59 -23.80 -23.48
CA GLU A 33 26.93 -25.08 -24.09
C GLU A 33 28.44 -25.18 -24.42
N THR A 34 29.12 -24.04 -24.54
CA THR A 34 30.57 -23.99 -24.80
C THR A 34 31.44 -24.05 -23.56
N PHE A 35 30.82 -23.97 -22.36
CA PHE A 35 31.52 -23.92 -21.07
C PHE A 35 31.93 -25.34 -20.65
N SER A 36 33.10 -25.44 -20.00
CA SER A 36 33.50 -26.67 -19.34
C SER A 36 32.58 -27.00 -18.17
N LEU A 37 32.55 -28.26 -17.75
CA LEU A 37 31.76 -28.67 -16.57
C LEU A 37 32.17 -27.89 -15.31
N GLY A 38 33.45 -27.56 -15.15
CA GLY A 38 33.97 -26.76 -14.07
C GLY A 38 33.42 -25.30 -14.08
N ASP A 39 33.39 -24.71 -15.28
CA ASP A 39 32.85 -23.35 -15.44
C ASP A 39 31.34 -23.30 -15.14
N LEU A 40 30.61 -24.35 -15.57
CA LEU A 40 29.18 -24.46 -15.27
C LEU A 40 28.90 -24.59 -13.77
N HIS A 41 29.71 -25.36 -13.05
CA HIS A 41 29.60 -25.43 -11.58
C HIS A 41 29.88 -24.06 -10.92
N HIS A 42 30.94 -23.39 -11.35
CA HIS A 42 31.26 -22.06 -10.80
C HIS A 42 30.17 -21.01 -11.11
N PHE A 43 29.58 -21.07 -12.31
CA PHE A 43 28.45 -20.22 -12.69
C PHE A 43 27.22 -20.51 -11.87
N LYS A 44 26.90 -21.79 -11.62
CA LYS A 44 25.80 -22.19 -10.75
C LYS A 44 25.97 -21.64 -9.32
N ASP A 45 27.16 -21.77 -8.74
CA ASP A 45 27.42 -21.28 -7.37
C ASP A 45 27.25 -19.76 -7.27
N ARG A 46 27.67 -19.01 -8.30
CA ARG A 46 27.43 -17.57 -8.38
C ARG A 46 25.94 -17.23 -8.52
N LEU A 47 25.20 -17.98 -9.31
CA LEU A 47 23.75 -17.80 -9.43
C LEU A 47 23.04 -18.08 -8.10
N ASP A 48 23.40 -19.13 -7.39
CA ASP A 48 22.84 -19.46 -6.09
C ASP A 48 23.09 -18.34 -5.05
N ILE A 49 24.27 -17.74 -5.08
CA ILE A 49 24.58 -16.57 -4.24
C ILE A 49 23.71 -15.36 -4.62
N LEU A 50 23.54 -15.08 -5.91
CA LEU A 50 22.70 -13.97 -6.40
C LEU A 50 21.21 -14.17 -6.06
N ILE A 51 20.70 -15.39 -6.22
CA ILE A 51 19.33 -15.76 -5.83
C ILE A 51 19.15 -15.55 -4.33
N LYS A 52 20.06 -16.06 -3.49
CA LYS A 52 20.01 -15.85 -2.03
C LYS A 52 20.04 -14.36 -1.66
N ARG A 53 20.86 -13.56 -2.32
CA ARG A 53 20.89 -12.10 -2.08
C ARG A 53 19.60 -11.41 -2.48
N LYS A 54 19.01 -11.75 -3.64
CA LYS A 54 17.74 -11.18 -4.08
C LYS A 54 16.58 -11.60 -3.17
N THR A 55 16.47 -12.89 -2.84
CA THR A 55 15.44 -13.37 -1.90
C THR A 55 15.58 -12.74 -0.52
N TYR A 56 16.80 -12.55 -0.03
CA TYR A 56 17.04 -11.84 1.23
C TYR A 56 16.66 -10.34 1.12
N ALA A 57 17.00 -9.68 0.02
CA ALA A 57 16.64 -8.28 -0.21
C ALA A 57 15.13 -8.09 -0.35
N GLU A 58 14.43 -9.00 -1.04
CA GLU A 58 12.98 -9.00 -1.14
C GLU A 58 12.30 -9.28 0.20
N LYS A 59 12.83 -10.24 0.97
CA LYS A 59 12.35 -10.55 2.31
C LYS A 59 12.56 -9.37 3.28
N THR A 60 13.73 -8.72 3.25
CA THR A 60 13.98 -7.50 4.04
C THR A 60 13.18 -6.30 3.57
N ALA A 61 12.87 -6.18 2.28
CA ALA A 61 11.98 -5.15 1.77
C ALA A 61 10.51 -5.38 2.20
N LEU A 62 10.09 -6.65 2.30
CA LEU A 62 8.79 -7.04 2.87
C LEU A 62 8.77 -6.83 4.40
N ASP A 63 9.85 -7.20 5.11
CA ASP A 63 9.98 -7.00 6.55
C ASP A 63 10.07 -5.51 6.95
N LYS A 64 10.60 -4.64 6.10
CA LYS A 64 10.53 -3.18 6.30
C LYS A 64 9.09 -2.63 6.35
N ARG A 65 8.11 -3.36 5.84
CA ARG A 65 6.69 -3.03 5.97
C ARG A 65 6.09 -3.49 7.30
N GLY A 66 6.87 -4.10 8.20
CA GLY A 66 6.58 -4.34 9.62
C GLY A 66 5.30 -5.11 9.96
N SER A 67 4.37 -5.31 9.03
CA SER A 67 3.15 -6.08 9.26
C SER A 67 2.45 -6.45 7.96
N HIS A 68 1.90 -7.66 7.93
CA HIS A 68 1.06 -8.14 6.84
C HIS A 68 -0.18 -7.26 6.72
N ARG A 69 -0.48 -6.75 5.51
CA ARG A 69 -1.69 -6.00 5.22
C ARG A 69 -2.74 -6.93 4.66
N ALA A 70 -3.87 -7.00 5.34
CA ALA A 70 -5.05 -7.70 4.83
C ALA A 70 -5.90 -6.72 4.02
N ARG A 71 -6.30 -7.12 2.82
CA ARG A 71 -7.37 -6.41 2.08
C ARG A 71 -8.69 -6.70 2.76
N VAL A 72 -9.42 -5.65 3.05
CA VAL A 72 -10.71 -5.71 3.74
C VAL A 72 -11.71 -4.79 3.04
N LYS A 73 -12.97 -4.98 3.32
CA LYS A 73 -14.04 -4.07 2.90
C LYS A 73 -14.89 -3.77 4.13
N ILE A 74 -14.49 -2.74 4.88
CA ILE A 74 -15.13 -2.39 6.15
C ILE A 74 -15.63 -0.96 6.06
N MET A 75 -16.90 -0.76 6.34
CA MET A 75 -17.50 0.56 6.49
C MET A 75 -17.36 1.02 7.94
N GLY A 76 -17.12 2.31 8.11
CA GLY A 76 -16.98 2.93 9.43
C GLY A 76 -17.21 4.43 9.38
N THR A 77 -16.81 5.08 10.43
CA THR A 77 -16.82 6.53 10.57
C THR A 77 -15.46 7.03 11.06
N ALA A 78 -15.09 8.25 10.70
CA ALA A 78 -13.90 8.88 11.22
C ALA A 78 -14.20 10.34 11.59
N GLU A 79 -13.57 10.81 12.67
CA GLU A 79 -13.48 12.19 13.06
C GLU A 79 -12.08 12.70 12.79
N ILE A 80 -11.95 13.92 12.27
CA ILE A 80 -10.67 14.58 12.08
C ILE A 80 -10.41 15.42 13.34
N GLU A 81 -9.36 15.09 14.10
CA GLU A 81 -9.09 15.76 15.40
C GLU A 81 -8.96 17.27 15.27
N ARG A 82 -8.40 17.76 14.16
CA ARG A 82 -8.29 19.19 13.85
C ARG A 82 -9.65 19.90 13.78
N GLU A 83 -10.71 19.19 13.35
CA GLU A 83 -12.06 19.72 13.16
C GLU A 83 -12.89 19.68 14.44
N ARG A 84 -12.53 18.85 15.41
CA ARG A 84 -13.28 18.70 16.68
C ARG A 84 -13.40 20.00 17.49
N GLU A 85 -12.45 20.92 17.33
CA GLU A 85 -12.50 22.22 18.04
C GLU A 85 -13.52 23.18 17.41
N PHE A 86 -13.91 22.96 16.14
CA PHE A 86 -14.78 23.83 15.38
C PHE A 86 -16.12 23.21 15.04
N PHE A 87 -16.11 21.91 14.69
CA PHE A 87 -17.29 21.19 14.23
C PHE A 87 -17.19 19.73 14.70
N ASP A 88 -18.23 19.24 15.36
CA ASP A 88 -18.36 17.83 15.73
C ASP A 88 -18.82 17.01 14.49
N GLN A 89 -17.95 16.92 13.48
CA GLN A 89 -18.26 16.25 12.20
C GLN A 89 -17.70 14.84 12.16
N THR A 90 -18.61 13.90 11.92
CA THR A 90 -18.27 12.50 11.70
C THR A 90 -18.43 12.16 10.23
N HIS A 91 -17.35 11.72 9.58
CA HIS A 91 -17.31 11.38 8.18
C HIS A 91 -17.44 9.87 7.97
N LYS A 92 -18.22 9.44 6.97
CA LYS A 92 -18.28 8.03 6.55
C LYS A 92 -16.97 7.64 5.89
N ILE A 93 -16.42 6.48 6.26
CA ILE A 93 -15.19 5.95 5.67
C ILE A 93 -15.37 4.53 5.15
N ASN A 94 -14.56 4.18 4.13
CA ASN A 94 -14.40 2.81 3.67
C ASN A 94 -12.94 2.40 3.88
N ILE A 95 -12.71 1.35 4.68
CA ILE A 95 -11.38 0.80 4.94
C ILE A 95 -11.13 -0.30 3.91
N HIS A 96 -10.01 -0.18 3.16
CA HIS A 96 -9.63 -1.09 2.08
C HIS A 96 -8.51 -2.04 2.49
N GLU A 97 -7.60 -1.57 3.34
CA GLU A 97 -6.51 -2.38 3.88
C GLU A 97 -6.37 -2.13 5.38
N MET A 98 -6.01 -3.17 6.11
CA MET A 98 -5.76 -3.13 7.53
C MET A 98 -4.52 -3.94 7.88
N SER A 99 -3.75 -3.43 8.84
CA SER A 99 -2.64 -4.13 9.46
C SER A 99 -2.62 -3.84 10.97
N THR A 100 -1.72 -4.48 11.70
CA THR A 100 -1.52 -4.17 13.13
C THR A 100 -1.11 -2.72 13.37
N ASN A 101 -0.48 -2.07 12.38
CA ASN A 101 0.16 -0.77 12.54
C ASN A 101 -0.56 0.35 11.79
N GLY A 102 -1.67 0.07 11.07
CA GLY A 102 -2.37 1.13 10.35
C GLY A 102 -3.44 0.66 9.38
N LEU A 103 -4.06 1.63 8.74
CA LEU A 103 -5.21 1.50 7.87
C LEU A 103 -4.96 2.21 6.54
N VAL A 104 -5.58 1.69 5.46
CA VAL A 104 -5.81 2.46 4.23
C VAL A 104 -7.32 2.59 4.06
N LEU A 105 -7.80 3.82 3.93
CA LEU A 105 -9.22 4.12 3.87
C LEU A 105 -9.52 5.24 2.86
N THR A 106 -10.80 5.35 2.45
CA THR A 106 -11.31 6.52 1.74
C THR A 106 -12.25 7.32 2.62
N ILE A 107 -12.15 8.65 2.53
CA ILE A 107 -12.94 9.63 3.27
C ILE A 107 -13.37 10.77 2.33
N PRO A 108 -14.61 11.30 2.42
CA PRO A 108 -15.06 12.40 1.57
C PRO A 108 -14.62 13.80 2.08
N ALA A 109 -14.01 13.88 3.25
CA ALA A 109 -13.52 15.13 3.84
C ALA A 109 -12.06 15.41 3.45
N THR A 110 -11.70 16.67 3.37
CA THR A 110 -10.31 17.10 3.12
C THR A 110 -9.42 16.77 4.30
N VAL A 111 -8.42 15.94 4.04
CA VAL A 111 -7.45 15.48 5.03
C VAL A 111 -6.05 15.86 4.56
N ILE A 112 -5.19 16.25 5.46
CA ILE A 112 -3.78 16.56 5.18
C ILE A 112 -2.84 15.60 5.90
N GLN A 113 -1.63 15.46 5.39
CA GLN A 113 -0.59 14.68 6.05
C GLN A 113 -0.29 15.24 7.43
N GLY A 114 -0.21 14.36 8.43
CA GLY A 114 0.01 14.72 9.83
C GLY A 114 -1.26 14.84 10.65
N ASP A 115 -2.46 14.95 10.05
CA ASP A 115 -3.72 14.95 10.79
C ASP A 115 -3.88 13.67 11.61
N ILE A 116 -4.60 13.77 12.72
CA ILE A 116 -5.06 12.62 13.50
C ILE A 116 -6.52 12.32 13.13
N LEU A 117 -6.78 11.07 12.76
CA LEU A 117 -8.11 10.53 12.51
C LEU A 117 -8.49 9.59 13.65
N ILE A 118 -9.69 9.72 14.17
CA ILE A 118 -10.29 8.77 15.11
C ILE A 118 -11.24 7.90 14.32
N ALA A 119 -10.77 6.73 13.88
CA ALA A 119 -11.54 5.80 13.06
C ALA A 119 -12.34 4.82 13.94
N SER A 120 -13.67 4.74 13.72
CA SER A 120 -14.57 3.83 14.41
C SER A 120 -15.23 2.89 13.40
N PHE A 121 -15.10 1.57 13.61
CA PHE A 121 -15.63 0.55 12.71
C PHE A 121 -15.94 -0.76 13.45
N ARG A 122 -16.63 -1.68 12.80
CA ARG A 122 -16.87 -3.03 13.32
C ARG A 122 -16.05 -4.06 12.55
N LEU A 123 -15.42 -4.98 13.28
CA LEU A 123 -14.70 -6.10 12.69
C LEU A 123 -15.67 -7.09 12.04
N PRO A 124 -15.43 -7.52 10.78
CA PRO A 124 -16.32 -8.48 10.11
C PRO A 124 -16.36 -9.86 10.80
N SER A 125 -15.26 -10.22 11.48
CA SER A 125 -15.11 -11.55 12.09
C SER A 125 -16.03 -11.81 13.28
N ASN A 126 -16.26 -10.79 14.13
CA ASN A 126 -16.99 -10.95 15.39
C ASN A 126 -17.96 -9.80 15.69
N GLY A 127 -18.08 -8.81 14.80
CA GLY A 127 -18.93 -7.63 15.00
C GLY A 127 -18.41 -6.64 16.06
N GLU A 128 -17.24 -6.88 16.64
CA GLU A 128 -16.67 -6.04 17.69
C GLU A 128 -16.38 -4.62 17.17
N ARG A 129 -16.81 -3.61 17.93
CA ARG A 129 -16.50 -2.21 17.63
C ARG A 129 -15.05 -1.90 18.01
N LYS A 130 -14.30 -1.37 17.06
CA LYS A 130 -12.94 -0.85 17.26
C LYS A 130 -12.94 0.66 17.06
N VAL A 131 -12.18 1.34 17.91
CA VAL A 131 -11.84 2.76 17.76
C VAL A 131 -10.33 2.84 17.75
N VAL A 132 -9.79 3.41 16.67
CA VAL A 132 -8.34 3.48 16.45
C VAL A 132 -7.96 4.91 16.14
N ASP A 133 -7.06 5.47 16.94
CA ASP A 133 -6.43 6.74 16.67
C ASP A 133 -5.32 6.54 15.64
N CYS A 134 -5.36 7.29 14.54
CA CYS A 134 -4.45 7.12 13.42
C CYS A 134 -3.86 8.46 12.99
N GLN A 135 -2.54 8.50 12.74
CA GLN A 135 -1.89 9.63 12.09
C GLN A 135 -1.85 9.44 10.58
N VAL A 136 -2.27 10.45 9.84
CA VAL A 136 -2.23 10.47 8.38
C VAL A 136 -0.79 10.56 7.89
N MET A 137 -0.36 9.53 7.16
CA MET A 137 0.98 9.42 6.60
C MET A 137 1.04 9.84 5.13
N ARG A 138 -0.04 9.58 4.39
CA ARG A 138 -0.13 9.90 2.95
C ARG A 138 -1.59 10.11 2.57
N VAL A 139 -1.81 11.09 1.71
CA VAL A 139 -3.11 11.41 1.12
C VAL A 139 -2.99 11.38 -0.39
N LYS A 140 -3.99 10.80 -1.05
CA LYS A 140 -4.16 10.82 -2.49
C LYS A 140 -5.59 11.26 -2.79
N GLU A 141 -5.73 12.34 -3.54
CA GLU A 141 -7.02 12.81 -4.00
C GLU A 141 -7.54 11.92 -5.14
N ILE A 142 -8.83 11.57 -5.07
CA ILE A 142 -9.54 10.78 -6.08
C ILE A 142 -10.77 11.57 -6.50
N VAL A 143 -10.79 12.02 -7.74
CA VAL A 143 -11.95 12.69 -8.35
C VAL A 143 -12.70 11.70 -9.22
N SER A 144 -13.96 11.45 -8.90
CA SER A 144 -14.83 10.55 -9.68
C SER A 144 -16.24 11.14 -9.79
N ASN A 145 -16.74 11.25 -11.01
CA ASN A 145 -18.10 11.77 -11.29
C ASN A 145 -18.41 13.12 -10.60
N GLY A 146 -17.42 14.03 -10.54
CA GLY A 146 -17.57 15.33 -9.89
C GLY A 146 -17.49 15.33 -8.37
N ASN A 147 -17.36 14.17 -7.74
CA ASN A 147 -17.15 14.03 -6.30
C ASN A 147 -15.66 13.82 -6.00
N THR A 148 -15.15 14.60 -5.05
CA THR A 148 -13.78 14.44 -4.54
C THR A 148 -13.81 13.59 -3.28
N THR A 149 -12.97 12.56 -3.25
CA THR A 149 -12.70 11.72 -2.08
C THR A 149 -11.18 11.58 -1.90
N TYR A 150 -10.76 11.27 -0.70
CA TYR A 150 -9.34 11.13 -0.38
C TYR A 150 -9.04 9.72 0.07
N GLU A 151 -8.08 9.07 -0.61
CA GLU A 151 -7.47 7.83 -0.14
C GLU A 151 -6.36 8.18 0.83
N VAL A 152 -6.48 7.67 2.03
CA VAL A 152 -5.61 7.99 3.15
C VAL A 152 -4.92 6.73 3.64
N ALA A 153 -3.58 6.76 3.70
CA ALA A 153 -2.81 5.77 4.44
C ALA A 153 -2.47 6.36 5.81
N ALA A 154 -2.93 5.73 6.87
CA ALA A 154 -2.77 6.20 8.24
C ALA A 154 -2.09 5.14 9.12
N ARG A 155 -1.22 5.59 10.02
CA ARG A 155 -0.54 4.77 11.03
C ARG A 155 -1.29 4.85 12.34
N ALA A 156 -1.53 3.71 13.00
CA ALA A 156 -2.06 3.70 14.35
C ALA A 156 -1.09 4.41 15.32
N VAL A 157 -1.63 5.21 16.22
CA VAL A 157 -0.87 6.01 17.19
C VAL A 157 -1.37 5.73 18.60
N ASP A 158 -0.50 5.91 19.59
CA ASP A 158 -0.90 5.80 20.98
C ASP A 158 -1.53 7.10 21.53
N LYS A 159 -2.10 7.02 22.74
CA LYS A 159 -2.75 8.17 23.40
C LYS A 159 -1.79 9.33 23.68
N ASN A 160 -0.49 9.06 23.84
CA ASN A 160 0.50 10.10 24.11
C ASN A 160 0.81 10.88 22.83
N GLU A 161 0.90 10.21 21.66
CA GLU A 161 1.08 10.86 20.38
C GLU A 161 -0.13 11.77 20.06
N VAL A 162 -1.37 11.29 20.30
CA VAL A 162 -2.60 12.09 20.16
C VAL A 162 -2.58 13.32 21.07
N LYS A 163 -2.18 13.16 22.33
CA LYS A 163 -2.06 14.27 23.29
C LYS A 163 -1.03 15.30 22.84
N ALA A 164 0.13 14.87 22.36
CA ALA A 164 1.16 15.75 21.82
C ALA A 164 0.63 16.55 20.61
N TYR A 165 -0.10 15.90 19.70
CA TYR A 165 -0.73 16.55 18.55
C TYR A 165 -1.76 17.62 18.97
N ARG A 166 -2.64 17.33 19.92
CA ARG A 166 -3.61 18.30 20.48
C ARG A 166 -2.91 19.52 21.08
N ASN A 167 -1.84 19.31 21.84
CA ASN A 167 -1.08 20.41 22.42
C ASN A 167 -0.42 21.29 21.34
N MET A 168 0.08 20.67 20.25
CA MET A 168 0.64 21.39 19.11
C MET A 168 -0.43 22.27 18.43
N LEU A 169 -1.65 21.77 18.22
CA LEU A 169 -2.74 22.55 17.62
C LEU A 169 -3.10 23.76 18.47
N LYS A 170 -3.25 23.61 19.80
CA LYS A 170 -3.54 24.71 20.73
C LYS A 170 -2.51 25.82 20.72
N ASN A 171 -1.24 25.49 20.47
CA ASN A 171 -0.16 26.47 20.44
C ASN A 171 -0.03 27.18 19.09
N ARG A 172 -0.65 26.70 18.01
CA ARG A 172 -0.69 27.37 16.70
C ARG A 172 -1.72 28.51 16.61
N GLY A 173 -2.66 28.57 17.55
CA GLY A 173 -3.73 29.58 17.60
C GLY A 173 -3.39 30.81 18.44
N LYS A 174 -2.16 30.91 18.95
CA LYS A 174 -1.62 32.08 19.63
C LYS A 174 -0.55 32.72 18.75
#